data_e2e09708f7b914e7a23e95703fb5a6a2
#
_entry.id   e2e09708f7b914e7a23e95703fb5a6a2
#
_cell.length_a   1.000
_cell.length_b   1.000
_cell.length_c   1.000
_cell.angle_alpha   90.00
_cell.angle_beta   90.00
_cell.angle_gamma   90.00
#
_symmetry.space_group_name_H-M   'P 1'
#
loop_
_entity.id
_entity.type
_entity.pdbx_description
1 polymer ?
#
loop_
_entity_poly.entity_id
_entity_poly.type
_entity_poly.pdbx_seq_one_letter_code
_entity_poly.pdbx_strand_id
1 'polypeptide(L)'
;MGTEFHRLGDYIREVNVRNRELKVTKLVGLTIDKAFIPSVANVIGTDLSNYKVIRREQFACSLMQVSRDGRMPVAMFEEDNAIMSPAYPMFEVVDKTKLLPQYLMMWFSRSEFDREASYYAVGGVRGSLTWEDFCNMKLPVPSIERQREVVSEYETLTRRIRLNEQMIEKLETTAQALYRHTFVDNIDKQNLPQGWHLATLGEVGEIVSGATPKTEIPEYWSDNNNEGIAWISPADLSKQGTLYIARGNKSITNAGYNSCSTIMLPAGSMLFSSRAPIGLMAIAANEVCTNQGFKSIVLKEDYMREYLFMTLQNEKDIIAGEGSGSTFDEISAQTFKNYTITLPSNEVILVFHNQVEPIFHAINIKQQENIKLTELQSLLLAKMGQ
;
A
#
# COMPACT_ATOMS: atom_id res chain seq x y z
N MET A 1 -16.55 13.56 -31.86
CA MET A 1 -16.43 12.31 -32.62
C MET A 1 -16.23 11.21 -31.59
N GLY A 2 -17.12 10.19 -31.55
CA GLY A 2 -16.99 9.09 -30.62
C GLY A 2 -15.68 8.32 -30.86
N THR A 3 -15.01 7.92 -29.83
CA THR A 3 -13.77 7.14 -29.90
C THR A 3 -14.09 5.76 -30.51
N GLU A 4 -13.47 5.42 -31.64
CA GLU A 4 -13.66 4.12 -32.26
C GLU A 4 -12.88 3.04 -31.48
N PHE A 5 -13.57 1.94 -31.16
CA PHE A 5 -13.04 0.81 -30.47
C PHE A 5 -12.58 -0.28 -31.43
N HIS A 6 -11.36 -0.72 -31.30
CA HIS A 6 -10.72 -1.74 -32.12
C HIS A 6 -10.46 -3.01 -31.32
N ARG A 7 -10.41 -4.15 -32.04
CA ARG A 7 -10.09 -5.44 -31.44
C ARG A 7 -8.61 -5.48 -31.00
N LEU A 8 -8.35 -5.87 -29.75
CA LEU A 8 -6.99 -5.94 -29.20
C LEU A 8 -6.04 -6.82 -30.03
N GLY A 9 -6.55 -7.98 -30.48
CA GLY A 9 -5.78 -8.94 -31.28
C GLY A 9 -5.28 -8.41 -32.62
N ASP A 10 -5.81 -7.29 -33.13
CA ASP A 10 -5.33 -6.66 -34.37
C ASP A 10 -4.02 -5.87 -34.15
N TYR A 11 -3.67 -5.60 -32.89
CA TYR A 11 -2.51 -4.77 -32.50
C TYR A 11 -1.43 -5.53 -31.76
N ILE A 12 -1.69 -6.75 -31.30
CA ILE A 12 -0.75 -7.56 -30.54
C ILE A 12 -0.44 -8.89 -31.23
N ARG A 13 0.73 -9.44 -30.93
CA ARG A 13 1.07 -10.81 -31.33
C ARG A 13 1.70 -11.57 -30.16
N GLU A 14 1.46 -12.88 -30.09
CA GLU A 14 2.07 -13.74 -29.10
C GLU A 14 3.59 -13.84 -29.31
N VAL A 15 4.35 -13.89 -28.21
CA VAL A 15 5.78 -14.09 -28.17
C VAL A 15 6.08 -15.38 -27.39
N ASN A 16 6.93 -16.26 -27.95
CA ASN A 16 7.28 -17.51 -27.33
C ASN A 16 8.76 -17.86 -27.57
N VAL A 17 9.64 -17.03 -27.03
CA VAL A 17 11.10 -17.25 -27.08
C VAL A 17 11.54 -18.04 -25.85
N ARG A 18 12.18 -19.20 -26.04
CA ARG A 18 12.67 -20.05 -24.96
C ARG A 18 14.12 -19.74 -24.60
N ASN A 19 14.46 -19.90 -23.31
CA ASN A 19 15.82 -19.70 -22.79
C ASN A 19 16.74 -20.91 -23.06
N ARG A 20 16.74 -21.40 -24.28
CA ARG A 20 17.44 -22.67 -24.68
C ARG A 20 18.91 -22.67 -24.31
N GLU A 21 19.58 -21.54 -24.41
CA GLU A 21 21.02 -21.41 -24.16
C GLU A 21 21.31 -21.00 -22.69
N LEU A 22 20.28 -20.90 -21.83
CA LEU A 22 20.39 -20.54 -20.41
C LEU A 22 21.14 -19.21 -20.17
N LYS A 23 21.15 -18.31 -21.16
CA LYS A 23 21.86 -17.02 -21.08
C LYS A 23 21.19 -16.02 -20.15
N VAL A 24 19.88 -16.11 -19.97
CA VAL A 24 19.11 -15.20 -19.11
C VAL A 24 18.84 -15.92 -17.80
N THR A 25 19.28 -15.32 -16.69
CA THR A 25 19.19 -15.93 -15.35
C THR A 25 18.20 -15.21 -14.42
N LYS A 26 17.85 -13.95 -14.73
CA LYS A 26 16.89 -13.20 -13.93
C LYS A 26 15.50 -13.81 -14.05
N LEU A 27 15.00 -14.38 -12.95
CA LEU A 27 13.67 -15.00 -12.91
C LEU A 27 12.65 -14.04 -12.30
N VAL A 28 11.55 -13.82 -13.00
CA VAL A 28 10.47 -12.93 -12.58
C VAL A 28 9.12 -13.64 -12.49
N GLY A 29 8.29 -13.16 -11.60
CA GLY A 29 6.88 -13.49 -11.47
C GLY A 29 6.00 -12.29 -11.79
N LEU A 30 4.71 -12.55 -12.02
CA LEU A 30 3.69 -11.54 -12.28
C LEU A 30 2.71 -11.49 -11.10
N THR A 31 2.44 -10.28 -10.60
CA THR A 31 1.50 -10.07 -9.49
C THR A 31 0.10 -9.72 -10.01
N ILE A 32 -0.89 -9.88 -9.13
CA ILE A 32 -2.27 -9.45 -9.40
C ILE A 32 -2.38 -7.91 -9.53
N ASP A 33 -1.44 -7.18 -8.93
CA ASP A 33 -1.35 -5.73 -9.02
C ASP A 33 -0.62 -5.25 -10.28
N LYS A 34 -0.48 -6.14 -11.28
CA LYS A 34 0.04 -5.83 -12.62
C LYS A 34 1.49 -5.34 -12.62
N ALA A 35 2.32 -5.99 -11.82
CA ALA A 35 3.74 -5.70 -11.72
C ALA A 35 4.60 -6.97 -11.83
N PHE A 36 5.82 -6.80 -12.36
CA PHE A 36 6.83 -7.85 -12.25
C PHE A 36 7.56 -7.76 -10.92
N ILE A 37 7.78 -8.90 -10.31
CA ILE A 37 8.58 -9.05 -9.08
C ILE A 37 9.63 -10.14 -9.26
N PRO A 38 10.73 -10.15 -8.48
CA PRO A 38 11.58 -11.33 -8.40
C PRO A 38 10.74 -12.56 -8.05
N SER A 39 10.93 -13.65 -8.77
CA SER A 39 10.14 -14.86 -8.52
C SER A 39 10.47 -15.45 -7.15
N VAL A 40 9.45 -15.79 -6.39
CA VAL A 40 9.56 -16.52 -5.11
C VAL A 40 9.46 -18.03 -5.30
N ALA A 41 9.32 -18.50 -6.54
CA ALA A 41 9.21 -19.93 -6.85
C ALA A 41 10.53 -20.66 -6.56
N ASN A 42 10.45 -21.80 -5.89
CA ASN A 42 11.58 -22.69 -5.76
C ASN A 42 11.82 -23.40 -7.11
N VAL A 43 12.93 -23.06 -7.76
CA VAL A 43 13.32 -23.62 -9.08
C VAL A 43 14.44 -24.64 -8.98
N ILE A 44 14.79 -25.11 -7.79
CA ILE A 44 15.81 -26.14 -7.59
C ILE A 44 15.38 -27.42 -8.35
N GLY A 45 16.21 -27.88 -9.27
CA GLY A 45 15.90 -29.04 -10.12
C GLY A 45 14.95 -28.77 -11.28
N THR A 46 14.53 -27.51 -11.52
CA THR A 46 13.68 -27.13 -12.65
C THR A 46 14.55 -26.85 -13.89
N ASP A 47 14.16 -27.38 -15.03
CA ASP A 47 14.80 -27.05 -16.31
C ASP A 47 14.39 -25.66 -16.79
N LEU A 48 15.26 -24.67 -16.57
CA LEU A 48 15.06 -23.28 -16.97
C LEU A 48 15.23 -23.05 -18.49
N SER A 49 15.70 -24.04 -19.27
CA SER A 49 15.78 -23.93 -20.73
C SER A 49 14.38 -23.80 -21.38
N ASN A 50 13.37 -24.31 -20.71
CA ASN A 50 11.98 -24.25 -21.15
C ASN A 50 11.25 -22.96 -20.75
N TYR A 51 11.86 -22.16 -19.86
CA TYR A 51 11.29 -20.87 -19.50
C TYR A 51 11.28 -19.89 -20.68
N LYS A 52 10.30 -19.02 -20.70
CA LYS A 52 10.18 -18.00 -21.75
C LYS A 52 11.02 -16.78 -21.40
N VAL A 53 11.71 -16.22 -22.40
CA VAL A 53 12.44 -14.96 -22.27
C VAL A 53 11.50 -13.82 -22.58
N ILE A 54 11.36 -12.88 -21.63
CA ILE A 54 10.64 -11.60 -21.80
C ILE A 54 11.66 -10.48 -21.99
N ARG A 55 11.34 -9.51 -22.84
CA ARG A 55 12.17 -8.36 -23.16
C ARG A 55 11.42 -7.06 -22.92
N ARG A 56 12.16 -5.97 -22.89
CA ARG A 56 11.61 -4.61 -22.74
C ARG A 56 10.44 -4.37 -23.69
N GLU A 57 9.36 -3.77 -23.15
CA GLU A 57 8.10 -3.45 -23.83
C GLU A 57 7.29 -4.68 -24.29
N GLN A 58 7.68 -5.89 -23.91
CA GLN A 58 6.82 -7.06 -24.02
C GLN A 58 5.95 -7.19 -22.77
N PHE A 59 4.83 -7.87 -22.94
CA PHE A 59 3.84 -8.10 -21.90
C PHE A 59 3.82 -9.58 -21.51
N ALA A 60 3.49 -9.82 -20.25
CA ALA A 60 3.06 -11.12 -19.79
C ALA A 60 1.70 -10.99 -19.09
N CYS A 61 0.87 -12.02 -19.19
CA CYS A 61 -0.41 -12.04 -18.52
C CYS A 61 -0.71 -13.42 -17.93
N SER A 62 -1.62 -13.47 -16.95
CA SER A 62 -2.23 -14.70 -16.47
C SER A 62 -3.71 -14.71 -16.84
N LEU A 63 -4.11 -15.69 -17.63
CA LEU A 63 -5.50 -15.87 -18.04
C LEU A 63 -6.28 -16.79 -17.08
N MET A 64 -5.57 -17.37 -16.10
CA MET A 64 -6.18 -18.30 -15.15
C MET A 64 -6.79 -17.53 -13.96
N GLN A 65 -7.94 -18.02 -13.48
CA GLN A 65 -8.58 -17.54 -12.25
C GLN A 65 -9.05 -16.07 -12.28
N VAL A 66 -9.19 -15.47 -13.45
CA VAL A 66 -9.55 -14.06 -13.63
C VAL A 66 -10.88 -13.72 -12.96
N SER A 67 -11.92 -14.55 -13.14
CA SER A 67 -13.22 -14.30 -12.52
C SER A 67 -13.22 -14.51 -11.01
N ARG A 68 -12.37 -15.41 -10.48
CA ARG A 68 -12.21 -15.63 -9.04
C ARG A 68 -11.57 -14.43 -8.36
N ASP A 69 -10.52 -13.91 -8.97
CA ASP A 69 -9.70 -12.85 -8.38
C ASP A 69 -10.25 -11.45 -8.69
N GLY A 70 -11.22 -11.35 -9.63
CA GLY A 70 -11.81 -10.08 -10.04
C GLY A 70 -10.85 -9.15 -10.77
N ARG A 71 -9.64 -9.65 -11.09
CA ARG A 71 -8.57 -8.92 -11.76
C ARG A 71 -7.79 -9.84 -12.68
N MET A 72 -7.33 -9.29 -13.79
CA MET A 72 -6.45 -10.00 -14.72
C MET A 72 -5.01 -9.53 -14.53
N PRO A 73 -4.09 -10.39 -14.03
CA PRO A 73 -2.67 -10.05 -13.98
C PRO A 73 -2.14 -9.84 -15.41
N VAL A 74 -1.67 -8.65 -15.71
CA VAL A 74 -1.01 -8.28 -16.96
C VAL A 74 -0.04 -7.14 -16.71
N ALA A 75 1.20 -7.24 -17.19
CA ALA A 75 2.18 -6.17 -17.04
C ALA A 75 3.10 -6.06 -18.25
N MET A 76 3.59 -4.86 -18.50
CA MET A 76 4.64 -4.55 -19.47
C MET A 76 6.00 -4.67 -18.77
N PHE A 77 6.94 -5.36 -19.40
CA PHE A 77 8.29 -5.52 -18.88
C PHE A 77 9.16 -4.30 -19.26
N GLU A 78 9.79 -3.68 -18.28
CA GLU A 78 10.51 -2.41 -18.45
C GLU A 78 12.04 -2.57 -18.50
N GLU A 79 12.56 -3.74 -18.13
CA GLU A 79 13.99 -4.03 -18.10
C GLU A 79 14.46 -4.72 -19.39
N ASP A 80 15.76 -4.99 -19.52
CA ASP A 80 16.31 -5.51 -20.77
C ASP A 80 15.82 -6.93 -21.09
N ASN A 81 15.96 -7.86 -20.15
CA ASN A 81 15.43 -9.22 -20.29
C ASN A 81 15.33 -9.94 -18.94
N ALA A 82 14.40 -10.90 -18.89
CA ALA A 82 14.23 -11.83 -17.79
C ALA A 82 13.63 -13.14 -18.32
N ILE A 83 13.54 -14.17 -17.46
CA ILE A 83 12.80 -15.40 -17.75
C ILE A 83 11.61 -15.54 -16.81
N MET A 84 10.56 -16.17 -17.32
CA MET A 84 9.40 -16.52 -16.51
C MET A 84 8.81 -17.87 -16.92
N SER A 85 7.92 -18.40 -16.08
CA SER A 85 7.27 -19.68 -16.29
C SER A 85 6.58 -19.75 -17.66
N PRO A 86 6.67 -20.91 -18.35
CA PRO A 86 5.95 -21.15 -19.60
C PRO A 86 4.43 -20.98 -19.54
N ALA A 87 3.86 -21.05 -18.34
CA ALA A 87 2.42 -20.94 -18.11
C ALA A 87 1.83 -19.56 -18.45
N TYR A 88 2.67 -18.51 -18.44
CA TYR A 88 2.22 -17.16 -18.77
C TYR A 88 2.23 -16.93 -20.30
N PRO A 89 1.10 -16.59 -20.92
CA PRO A 89 1.10 -16.00 -22.25
C PRO A 89 1.93 -14.72 -22.25
N MET A 90 2.71 -14.53 -23.32
CA MET A 90 3.53 -13.34 -23.53
C MET A 90 3.20 -12.77 -24.90
N PHE A 91 3.17 -11.46 -25.01
CA PHE A 91 2.84 -10.78 -26.25
C PHE A 91 3.55 -9.43 -26.37
N GLU A 92 3.52 -8.87 -27.55
CA GLU A 92 4.05 -7.55 -27.84
C GLU A 92 3.15 -6.80 -28.83
N VAL A 93 3.27 -5.49 -28.83
CA VAL A 93 2.60 -4.65 -29.86
C VAL A 93 3.28 -4.85 -31.20
N VAL A 94 2.47 -5.10 -32.25
CA VAL A 94 2.95 -5.37 -33.60
C VAL A 94 3.54 -4.13 -34.26
N ASP A 95 2.86 -3.00 -34.12
CA ASP A 95 3.21 -1.73 -34.77
C ASP A 95 3.14 -0.56 -33.77
N LYS A 96 4.28 -0.17 -33.25
CA LYS A 96 4.40 0.94 -32.28
C LYS A 96 4.12 2.32 -32.87
N THR A 97 3.97 2.43 -34.18
CA THR A 97 3.53 3.67 -34.81
C THR A 97 2.01 3.85 -34.75
N LYS A 98 1.28 2.80 -34.44
CA LYS A 98 -0.19 2.79 -34.30
C LYS A 98 -0.63 2.68 -32.84
N LEU A 99 0.07 1.87 -32.04
CA LEU A 99 -0.25 1.66 -30.62
C LEU A 99 1.04 1.66 -29.79
N LEU A 100 1.13 2.56 -28.81
CA LEU A 100 2.23 2.59 -27.86
C LEU A 100 2.06 1.49 -26.80
N PRO A 101 3.11 0.71 -26.46
CA PRO A 101 3.05 -0.26 -25.38
C PRO A 101 2.65 0.37 -24.03
N GLN A 102 3.13 1.57 -23.73
CA GLN A 102 2.79 2.32 -22.51
C GLN A 102 1.30 2.68 -22.48
N TYR A 103 0.71 3.12 -23.61
CA TYR A 103 -0.71 3.40 -23.71
C TYR A 103 -1.54 2.14 -23.49
N LEU A 104 -1.11 1.01 -24.07
CA LEU A 104 -1.74 -0.29 -23.85
C LEU A 104 -1.67 -0.73 -22.38
N MET A 105 -0.52 -0.52 -21.71
CA MET A 105 -0.40 -0.81 -20.27
C MET A 105 -1.35 0.04 -19.42
N MET A 106 -1.49 1.32 -19.76
CA MET A 106 -2.49 2.19 -19.10
C MET A 106 -3.91 1.68 -19.30
N TRP A 107 -4.27 1.21 -20.50
CA TRP A 107 -5.57 0.61 -20.76
C TRP A 107 -5.82 -0.60 -19.86
N PHE A 108 -4.84 -1.49 -19.73
CA PHE A 108 -4.93 -2.65 -18.84
C PHE A 108 -5.00 -2.28 -17.36
N SER A 109 -4.48 -1.13 -16.95
CA SER A 109 -4.48 -0.67 -15.55
C SER A 109 -5.85 -0.17 -15.08
N ARG A 110 -6.83 -0.04 -15.96
CA ARG A 110 -8.19 0.42 -15.66
C ARG A 110 -9.00 -0.65 -14.93
N SER A 111 -9.79 -0.24 -13.96
CA SER A 111 -10.73 -1.13 -13.26
C SER A 111 -11.83 -1.67 -14.20
N GLU A 112 -12.19 -0.89 -15.24
CA GLU A 112 -13.14 -1.30 -16.28
C GLU A 112 -12.62 -2.49 -17.06
N PHE A 113 -11.32 -2.49 -17.40
CA PHE A 113 -10.68 -3.63 -18.06
C PHE A 113 -10.76 -4.90 -17.21
N ASP A 114 -10.51 -4.81 -15.92
CA ASP A 114 -10.60 -5.96 -15.00
C ASP A 114 -12.04 -6.50 -14.91
N ARG A 115 -13.03 -5.60 -14.86
CA ARG A 115 -14.45 -6.00 -14.86
C ARG A 115 -14.84 -6.69 -16.16
N GLU A 116 -14.40 -6.16 -17.31
CA GLU A 116 -14.64 -6.75 -18.62
C GLU A 116 -13.96 -8.13 -18.75
N ALA A 117 -12.70 -8.24 -18.37
CA ALA A 117 -11.97 -9.50 -18.36
C ALA A 117 -12.63 -10.55 -17.45
N SER A 118 -13.09 -10.14 -16.26
CA SER A 118 -13.82 -11.01 -15.34
C SER A 118 -15.15 -11.48 -15.93
N TYR A 119 -15.87 -10.62 -16.63
CA TYR A 119 -17.14 -10.97 -17.30
C TYR A 119 -16.93 -12.04 -18.38
N TYR A 120 -15.93 -11.89 -19.23
CA TYR A 120 -15.59 -12.91 -20.25
C TYR A 120 -15.12 -14.23 -19.63
N ALA A 121 -14.48 -14.19 -18.47
CA ALA A 121 -13.99 -15.37 -17.79
C ALA A 121 -15.08 -16.20 -17.07
N VAL A 122 -16.30 -15.68 -16.86
CA VAL A 122 -17.38 -16.36 -16.12
C VAL A 122 -17.80 -17.68 -16.78
N GLY A 123 -17.79 -17.76 -18.12
CA GLY A 123 -18.12 -18.96 -18.89
C GLY A 123 -16.94 -19.95 -19.05
N GLY A 124 -15.74 -19.55 -18.64
CA GLY A 124 -14.52 -20.33 -18.84
C GLY A 124 -14.32 -21.45 -17.82
N VAL A 125 -13.53 -22.48 -18.19
CA VAL A 125 -13.14 -23.55 -17.27
C VAL A 125 -12.37 -22.96 -16.09
N ARG A 126 -12.87 -23.16 -14.87
CA ARG A 126 -12.28 -22.63 -13.62
C ARG A 126 -12.17 -21.10 -13.57
N GLY A 127 -13.03 -20.37 -14.29
CA GLY A 127 -12.98 -18.91 -14.33
C GLY A 127 -11.76 -18.35 -15.08
N SER A 128 -11.29 -19.08 -16.07
CA SER A 128 -10.18 -18.68 -16.93
C SER A 128 -10.68 -17.99 -18.19
N LEU A 129 -9.94 -16.98 -18.63
CA LEU A 129 -10.13 -16.33 -19.93
C LEU A 129 -9.34 -17.09 -20.99
N THR A 130 -9.87 -17.26 -22.20
CA THR A 130 -9.09 -17.80 -23.31
C THR A 130 -8.23 -16.73 -23.96
N TRP A 131 -7.17 -17.13 -24.68
CA TRP A 131 -6.36 -16.17 -25.44
C TRP A 131 -7.19 -15.50 -26.55
N GLU A 132 -8.14 -16.23 -27.14
CA GLU A 132 -9.03 -15.71 -28.16
C GLU A 132 -9.97 -14.64 -27.57
N ASP A 133 -10.58 -14.89 -26.40
CA ASP A 133 -11.45 -13.92 -25.73
C ASP A 133 -10.65 -12.66 -25.36
N PHE A 134 -9.42 -12.83 -24.85
CA PHE A 134 -8.52 -11.71 -24.58
C PHE A 134 -8.22 -10.88 -25.84
N CYS A 135 -7.93 -11.54 -26.97
CA CYS A 135 -7.73 -10.87 -28.26
C CYS A 135 -9.02 -10.21 -28.80
N ASN A 136 -10.20 -10.69 -28.42
CA ASN A 136 -11.49 -10.13 -28.85
C ASN A 136 -11.92 -8.90 -28.02
N MET A 137 -11.30 -8.66 -26.85
CA MET A 137 -11.53 -7.45 -26.08
C MET A 137 -11.19 -6.21 -26.91
N LYS A 138 -11.87 -5.11 -26.61
CA LYS A 138 -11.76 -3.89 -27.39
C LYS A 138 -11.05 -2.79 -26.62
N LEU A 139 -10.30 -1.96 -27.35
CA LEU A 139 -9.67 -0.77 -26.81
C LEU A 139 -9.81 0.40 -27.81
N PRO A 140 -9.82 1.65 -27.33
CA PRO A 140 -9.72 2.82 -28.20
C PRO A 140 -8.27 3.00 -28.65
N VAL A 141 -8.08 3.30 -29.92
CA VAL A 141 -6.76 3.58 -30.51
C VAL A 141 -6.80 4.97 -31.15
N PRO A 142 -6.64 6.04 -30.36
CA PRO A 142 -6.55 7.39 -30.88
C PRO A 142 -5.26 7.61 -31.69
N SER A 143 -5.08 8.79 -32.29
CA SER A 143 -3.86 9.11 -33.01
C SER A 143 -2.62 8.92 -32.12
N ILE A 144 -1.49 8.58 -32.73
CA ILE A 144 -0.24 8.31 -32.00
C ILE A 144 0.24 9.54 -31.21
N GLU A 145 -0.05 10.73 -31.68
CA GLU A 145 0.23 12.00 -31.00
C GLU A 145 -0.58 12.08 -29.72
N ARG A 146 -1.90 11.77 -29.78
CA ARG A 146 -2.75 11.77 -28.60
C ARG A 146 -2.34 10.71 -27.58
N GLN A 147 -1.92 9.52 -28.05
CA GLN A 147 -1.38 8.50 -27.16
C GLN A 147 -0.12 8.99 -26.44
N ARG A 148 0.82 9.66 -27.14
CA ARG A 148 2.04 10.22 -26.53
C ARG A 148 1.73 11.28 -25.49
N GLU A 149 0.78 12.17 -25.75
CA GLU A 149 0.33 13.17 -24.76
C GLU A 149 -0.17 12.51 -23.48
N VAL A 150 -1.13 11.57 -23.59
CA VAL A 150 -1.74 10.89 -22.45
C VAL A 150 -0.71 10.06 -21.68
N VAL A 151 0.17 9.34 -22.37
CA VAL A 151 1.28 8.61 -21.74
C VAL A 151 2.22 9.55 -20.99
N SER A 152 2.62 10.67 -21.60
CA SER A 152 3.50 11.65 -20.97
C SER A 152 2.90 12.27 -19.71
N GLU A 153 1.60 12.58 -19.73
CA GLU A 153 0.86 13.06 -18.55
C GLU A 153 0.88 12.00 -17.42
N TYR A 154 0.54 10.76 -17.74
CA TYR A 154 0.51 9.66 -16.77
C TYR A 154 1.88 9.35 -16.19
N GLU A 155 2.91 9.25 -17.03
CA GLU A 155 4.29 9.01 -16.60
C GLU A 155 4.84 10.14 -15.73
N THR A 156 4.42 11.38 -15.97
CA THR A 156 4.80 12.52 -15.13
C THR A 156 4.26 12.36 -13.71
N LEU A 157 2.99 11.94 -13.55
CA LEU A 157 2.40 11.65 -12.25
C LEU A 157 3.09 10.44 -11.59
N THR A 158 3.31 9.37 -12.33
CA THR A 158 4.00 8.16 -11.83
C THR A 158 5.40 8.48 -11.32
N ARG A 159 6.16 9.26 -12.08
CA ARG A 159 7.50 9.71 -11.67
C ARG A 159 7.45 10.54 -10.39
N ARG A 160 6.47 11.43 -10.27
CA ARG A 160 6.32 12.28 -9.09
C ARG A 160 6.00 11.46 -7.84
N ILE A 161 5.09 10.48 -7.95
CA ILE A 161 4.78 9.54 -6.85
C ILE A 161 6.04 8.81 -6.42
N ARG A 162 6.78 8.21 -7.35
CA ARG A 162 8.02 7.48 -7.06
C ARG A 162 9.08 8.36 -6.38
N LEU A 163 9.25 9.61 -6.82
CA LEU A 163 10.19 10.54 -6.19
C LEU A 163 9.76 10.91 -4.76
N ASN A 164 8.46 11.06 -4.52
CA ASN A 164 7.94 11.30 -3.19
C ASN A 164 8.17 10.09 -2.28
N GLU A 165 7.94 8.86 -2.75
CA GLU A 165 8.20 7.62 -2.00
C GLU A 165 9.69 7.50 -1.61
N GLN A 166 10.60 7.76 -2.54
CA GLN A 166 12.04 7.78 -2.26
C GLN A 166 12.43 8.88 -1.26
N MET A 167 11.76 10.01 -1.31
CA MET A 167 12.00 11.10 -0.35
C MET A 167 11.48 10.73 1.04
N ILE A 168 10.30 10.12 1.14
CA ILE A 168 9.71 9.62 2.39
C ILE A 168 10.67 8.62 3.05
N GLU A 169 11.14 7.61 2.32
CA GLU A 169 12.09 6.62 2.82
C GLU A 169 13.37 7.25 3.41
N LYS A 170 13.92 8.25 2.73
CA LYS A 170 15.11 8.96 3.22
C LYS A 170 14.81 9.81 4.46
N LEU A 171 13.66 10.46 4.51
CA LEU A 171 13.22 11.25 5.66
C LEU A 171 13.01 10.34 6.88
N GLU A 172 12.34 9.19 6.71
CA GLU A 172 12.16 8.20 7.77
C GLU A 172 13.51 7.65 8.28
N THR A 173 14.43 7.33 7.36
CA THR A 173 15.79 6.89 7.72
C THR A 173 16.53 7.97 8.50
N THR A 174 16.38 9.23 8.13
CA THR A 174 17.01 10.36 8.83
C THR A 174 16.44 10.53 10.23
N ALA A 175 15.10 10.50 10.38
CA ALA A 175 14.45 10.57 11.68
C ALA A 175 14.89 9.41 12.59
N GLN A 176 14.97 8.20 12.04
CA GLN A 176 15.44 7.01 12.78
C GLN A 176 16.90 7.16 13.25
N ALA A 177 17.77 7.70 12.41
CA ALA A 177 19.16 7.95 12.76
C ALA A 177 19.28 8.98 13.89
N LEU A 178 18.52 10.07 13.83
CA LEU A 178 18.47 11.09 14.89
C LEU A 178 17.95 10.50 16.21
N TYR A 179 16.88 9.71 16.15
CA TYR A 179 16.35 9.02 17.33
C TYR A 179 17.38 8.09 17.96
N ARG A 180 18.00 7.22 17.19
CA ARG A 180 19.02 6.29 17.69
C ARG A 180 20.19 7.02 18.30
N HIS A 181 20.71 8.04 17.63
CA HIS A 181 21.83 8.84 18.13
C HIS A 181 21.50 9.51 19.46
N THR A 182 20.28 10.00 19.64
CA THR A 182 19.88 10.77 20.82
C THR A 182 19.46 9.86 21.98
N PHE A 183 18.77 8.75 21.72
CA PHE A 183 18.06 7.99 22.77
C PHE A 183 18.48 6.52 22.88
N VAL A 184 19.30 6.00 21.97
CA VAL A 184 19.69 4.58 21.96
C VAL A 184 21.21 4.41 22.04
N ASP A 185 21.93 5.01 21.08
CA ASP A 185 23.38 4.86 20.98
C ASP A 185 24.03 5.63 22.16
N ASN A 186 24.84 5.04 22.97
CA ASN A 186 25.51 5.64 24.14
C ASN A 186 24.60 5.91 25.36
N ILE A 187 23.39 5.38 25.43
CA ILE A 187 22.57 5.45 26.65
C ILE A 187 22.73 4.16 27.45
N ASP A 188 23.28 4.30 28.64
CA ASP A 188 23.35 3.22 29.64
C ASP A 188 21.99 3.09 30.33
N LYS A 189 21.25 2.02 30.00
CA LYS A 189 19.94 1.75 30.62
C LYS A 189 19.99 1.46 32.10
N GLN A 190 21.17 1.14 32.66
CA GLN A 190 21.34 0.92 34.10
C GLN A 190 21.67 2.21 34.85
N ASN A 191 22.25 3.20 34.15
CA ASN A 191 22.59 4.51 34.70
C ASN A 191 22.08 5.60 33.79
N LEU A 192 20.79 5.89 33.88
CA LEU A 192 20.12 6.87 33.01
C LEU A 192 20.76 8.27 33.22
N PRO A 193 20.82 9.09 32.14
CA PRO A 193 21.27 10.48 32.23
C PRO A 193 20.43 11.28 33.23
N GLN A 194 21.00 12.38 33.73
CA GLN A 194 20.30 13.25 34.66
C GLN A 194 18.96 13.74 34.11
N GLY A 195 17.89 13.62 34.88
CA GLY A 195 16.53 14.01 34.51
C GLY A 195 15.77 12.97 33.68
N TRP A 196 16.42 11.84 33.33
CA TRP A 196 15.75 10.71 32.71
C TRP A 196 15.23 9.75 33.77
N HIS A 197 14.09 9.13 33.50
CA HIS A 197 13.47 8.15 34.39
C HIS A 197 12.64 7.13 33.62
N LEU A 198 12.20 6.10 34.28
CA LEU A 198 11.22 5.15 33.74
C LEU A 198 9.82 5.69 33.98
N ALA A 199 9.00 5.68 32.94
CA ALA A 199 7.60 6.11 33.00
C ALA A 199 6.72 5.12 32.25
N THR A 200 5.45 5.01 32.63
CA THR A 200 4.48 4.19 31.93
C THR A 200 3.85 4.96 30.75
N LEU A 201 3.33 4.26 29.76
CA LEU A 201 2.57 4.89 28.66
C LEU A 201 1.36 5.68 29.17
N GLY A 202 0.73 5.23 30.27
CA GLY A 202 -0.38 5.94 30.91
C GLY A 202 0.02 7.26 31.57
N GLU A 203 1.30 7.48 31.89
CA GLU A 203 1.81 8.74 32.39
C GLU A 203 1.99 9.78 31.26
N VAL A 204 2.33 9.35 30.04
CA VAL A 204 2.58 10.24 28.90
C VAL A 204 1.34 10.52 28.05
N GLY A 205 0.31 9.64 28.12
CA GLY A 205 -0.91 9.80 27.35
C GLY A 205 -2.10 9.03 27.93
N GLU A 206 -3.28 9.30 27.39
CA GLU A 206 -4.49 8.52 27.64
C GLU A 206 -4.54 7.34 26.67
N ILE A 207 -4.74 6.12 27.20
CA ILE A 207 -4.89 4.92 26.38
C ILE A 207 -6.36 4.72 26.05
N VAL A 208 -6.69 4.79 24.77
CA VAL A 208 -8.05 4.71 24.26
C VAL A 208 -8.22 3.46 23.39
N SER A 209 -9.23 2.65 23.69
CA SER A 209 -9.63 1.53 22.84
C SER A 209 -10.80 1.95 21.94
N GLY A 210 -10.77 1.50 20.69
CA GLY A 210 -11.89 1.70 19.79
C GLY A 210 -12.98 0.64 19.91
N ALA A 211 -14.02 0.77 19.08
CA ALA A 211 -15.12 -0.19 18.97
C ALA A 211 -15.64 -0.26 17.53
N THR A 212 -16.41 -1.34 17.26
CA THR A 212 -17.00 -1.57 15.93
C THR A 212 -18.52 -1.49 16.04
N PRO A 213 -19.20 -0.60 15.30
CA PRO A 213 -20.65 -0.63 15.14
C PRO A 213 -21.09 -1.99 14.56
N LYS A 214 -22.33 -2.39 14.83
CA LYS A 214 -22.87 -3.64 14.25
C LYS A 214 -22.80 -3.59 12.72
N THR A 215 -22.10 -4.55 12.13
CA THR A 215 -21.86 -4.59 10.67
C THR A 215 -23.11 -4.95 9.88
N GLU A 216 -24.09 -5.59 10.53
CA GLU A 216 -25.38 -6.01 9.95
C GLU A 216 -26.36 -4.85 9.79
N ILE A 217 -26.08 -3.67 10.36
CA ILE A 217 -26.95 -2.50 10.30
C ILE A 217 -26.35 -1.49 9.31
N PRO A 218 -26.87 -1.43 8.07
CA PRO A 218 -26.30 -0.57 7.02
C PRO A 218 -26.26 0.91 7.40
N GLU A 219 -27.27 1.41 8.13
CA GLU A 219 -27.36 2.82 8.56
C GLU A 219 -26.20 3.28 9.44
N TYR A 220 -25.42 2.36 10.02
CA TYR A 220 -24.24 2.67 10.84
C TYR A 220 -23.01 2.94 9.98
N TRP A 221 -23.05 2.58 8.70
CA TRP A 221 -21.92 2.68 7.79
C TRP A 221 -22.23 3.68 6.67
N SER A 222 -21.24 4.47 6.26
CA SER A 222 -21.40 5.38 5.13
C SER A 222 -21.21 4.62 3.82
N ASP A 223 -22.10 4.85 2.85
CA ASP A 223 -21.98 4.32 1.49
C ASP A 223 -20.80 4.96 0.72
N ASN A 224 -20.42 6.17 1.13
CA ASN A 224 -19.28 6.89 0.58
C ASN A 224 -18.20 7.04 1.65
N ASN A 225 -17.06 6.36 1.48
CA ASN A 225 -15.96 6.41 2.43
C ASN A 225 -15.31 7.80 2.58
N ASN A 226 -15.56 8.72 1.66
CA ASN A 226 -15.10 10.11 1.77
C ASN A 226 -16.04 10.97 2.62
N GLU A 227 -17.22 10.46 2.96
CA GLU A 227 -18.22 11.08 3.81
C GLU A 227 -18.30 10.34 5.16
N GLY A 228 -18.88 11.03 6.16
CA GLY A 228 -18.99 10.45 7.49
C GLY A 228 -17.68 10.52 8.29
N ILE A 229 -17.71 9.84 9.44
CA ILE A 229 -16.61 9.81 10.41
C ILE A 229 -15.60 8.74 9.97
N ALA A 230 -14.34 9.13 9.87
CA ALA A 230 -13.25 8.20 9.54
C ALA A 230 -13.15 7.10 10.60
N TRP A 231 -13.22 5.84 10.19
CA TRP A 231 -13.11 4.68 11.05
C TRP A 231 -12.01 3.76 10.53
N ILE A 232 -11.03 3.47 11.39
CA ILE A 232 -9.78 2.81 11.02
C ILE A 232 -9.69 1.44 11.70
N SER A 233 -9.22 0.46 10.95
CA SER A 233 -8.91 -0.89 11.40
C SER A 233 -7.43 -1.23 11.22
N PRO A 234 -6.87 -2.24 11.90
CA PRO A 234 -5.49 -2.68 11.67
C PRO A 234 -5.20 -3.08 10.21
N ALA A 235 -6.20 -3.58 9.49
CA ALA A 235 -6.08 -3.92 8.08
C ALA A 235 -5.82 -2.67 7.20
N ASP A 236 -6.33 -1.50 7.59
CA ASP A 236 -6.07 -0.25 6.89
C ASP A 236 -4.61 0.17 7.06
N LEU A 237 -4.06 0.06 8.27
CA LEU A 237 -2.64 0.32 8.53
C LEU A 237 -1.74 -0.64 7.76
N SER A 238 -2.06 -1.93 7.79
CA SER A 238 -1.30 -2.95 7.06
C SER A 238 -1.27 -2.69 5.55
N LYS A 239 -2.39 -2.20 5.00
CA LYS A 239 -2.52 -1.93 3.56
C LYS A 239 -1.86 -0.63 3.13
N GLN A 240 -2.00 0.43 3.93
CA GLN A 240 -1.48 1.75 3.59
C GLN A 240 0.01 1.89 3.90
N GLY A 241 0.49 1.34 5.04
CA GLY A 241 1.89 1.38 5.46
C GLY A 241 2.46 2.81 5.58
N THR A 242 1.61 3.79 5.91
CA THR A 242 1.97 5.22 5.94
C THR A 242 2.18 5.71 7.37
N LEU A 243 3.07 6.69 7.55
CA LEU A 243 3.29 7.32 8.86
C LEU A 243 2.03 8.04 9.38
N TYR A 244 1.29 8.69 8.47
CA TYR A 244 0.04 9.36 8.79
C TYR A 244 -1.14 8.69 8.09
N ILE A 245 -2.27 8.58 8.79
CA ILE A 245 -3.50 8.05 8.25
C ILE A 245 -4.67 9.00 8.51
N ALA A 246 -5.39 9.36 7.45
CA ALA A 246 -6.55 10.23 7.52
C ALA A 246 -7.89 9.46 7.52
N ARG A 247 -7.94 8.32 6.82
CA ARG A 247 -9.14 7.48 6.66
C ARG A 247 -8.77 6.02 6.44
N GLY A 248 -9.65 5.12 6.87
CA GLY A 248 -9.63 3.71 6.50
C GLY A 248 -10.47 3.41 5.25
N ASN A 249 -10.67 2.13 4.98
CA ASN A 249 -11.53 1.66 3.88
C ASN A 249 -13.03 1.84 4.17
N LYS A 250 -13.41 2.15 5.40
CA LYS A 250 -14.79 2.35 5.84
C LYS A 250 -14.93 3.64 6.62
N SER A 251 -16.11 4.22 6.57
CA SER A 251 -16.52 5.35 7.41
C SER A 251 -17.82 5.00 8.10
N ILE A 252 -18.04 5.56 9.30
CA ILE A 252 -19.27 5.36 10.05
C ILE A 252 -20.13 6.65 10.04
N THR A 253 -21.42 6.47 10.14
CA THR A 253 -22.37 7.60 10.31
C THR A 253 -22.39 8.08 11.76
N ASN A 254 -23.05 9.20 12.01
CA ASN A 254 -23.33 9.63 13.40
C ASN A 254 -24.14 8.58 14.18
N ALA A 255 -25.06 7.86 13.50
CA ALA A 255 -25.81 6.75 14.13
C ALA A 255 -24.86 5.60 14.51
N GLY A 256 -23.91 5.26 13.61
CA GLY A 256 -22.88 4.28 13.89
C GLY A 256 -21.98 4.68 15.05
N TYR A 257 -21.53 5.93 15.09
CA TYR A 257 -20.73 6.46 16.18
C TYR A 257 -21.45 6.33 17.55
N ASN A 258 -22.71 6.73 17.61
CA ASN A 258 -23.52 6.69 18.83
C ASN A 258 -23.97 5.27 19.24
N SER A 259 -23.82 4.27 18.34
CA SER A 259 -24.28 2.90 18.57
C SER A 259 -23.28 2.02 19.35
N CYS A 260 -22.06 2.48 19.53
CA CYS A 260 -20.99 1.71 20.18
C CYS A 260 -20.09 2.63 21.03
N SER A 261 -19.13 2.02 21.73
CA SER A 261 -18.20 2.72 22.62
C SER A 261 -16.95 3.25 21.91
N THR A 262 -16.99 3.44 20.59
CA THR A 262 -15.87 4.06 19.90
C THR A 262 -15.75 5.53 20.31
N ILE A 263 -14.52 6.02 20.37
CA ILE A 263 -14.21 7.38 20.80
C ILE A 263 -13.55 8.12 19.62
N MET A 264 -13.91 9.38 19.44
CA MET A 264 -13.25 10.28 18.50
C MET A 264 -11.86 10.64 19.03
N LEU A 265 -10.84 10.22 18.32
CA LEU A 265 -9.45 10.55 18.61
C LEU A 265 -9.08 11.84 17.88
N PRO A 266 -8.45 12.81 18.53
CA PRO A 266 -7.98 14.02 17.88
C PRO A 266 -6.84 13.76 16.89
N ALA A 267 -6.64 14.68 15.95
CA ALA A 267 -5.45 14.68 15.10
C ALA A 267 -4.18 14.64 15.96
N GLY A 268 -3.16 13.92 15.50
CA GLY A 268 -1.92 13.72 16.24
C GLY A 268 -1.93 12.53 17.21
N SER A 269 -3.09 11.88 17.45
CA SER A 269 -3.16 10.66 18.24
C SER A 269 -2.35 9.55 17.59
N MET A 270 -1.65 8.76 18.38
CA MET A 270 -0.95 7.57 17.91
C MET A 270 -1.86 6.36 17.90
N LEU A 271 -1.99 5.73 16.77
CA LEU A 271 -2.73 4.50 16.59
C LEU A 271 -1.76 3.32 16.71
N PHE A 272 -2.01 2.42 17.65
CA PHE A 272 -1.21 1.22 17.85
C PHE A 272 -2.10 -0.02 17.80
N SER A 273 -1.85 -0.94 16.85
CA SER A 273 -2.63 -2.17 16.76
C SER A 273 -2.26 -3.12 17.90
N SER A 274 -3.26 -3.56 18.64
CA SER A 274 -3.11 -4.47 19.78
C SER A 274 -3.26 -5.94 19.41
N ARG A 275 -3.62 -6.26 18.15
CA ARG A 275 -3.81 -7.64 17.65
C ARG A 275 -3.74 -7.72 16.13
N ALA A 276 -3.40 -8.89 15.60
CA ALA A 276 -3.54 -9.39 14.23
C ALA A 276 -3.02 -8.48 13.07
N PRO A 277 -1.82 -8.06 13.00
CA PRO A 277 -0.68 -8.24 13.92
C PRO A 277 -0.59 -7.10 14.95
N ILE A 278 0.11 -7.37 16.06
CA ILE A 278 0.45 -6.36 17.06
C ILE A 278 1.55 -5.46 16.50
N GLY A 279 1.49 -4.14 16.83
CA GLY A 279 2.59 -3.20 16.55
C GLY A 279 2.51 -2.49 15.21
N LEU A 280 1.40 -2.58 14.45
CA LEU A 280 1.15 -1.65 13.37
C LEU A 280 0.85 -0.27 13.95
N MET A 281 1.46 0.76 13.39
CA MET A 281 1.38 2.11 13.91
C MET A 281 1.14 3.15 12.83
N ALA A 282 0.40 4.18 13.18
CA ALA A 282 0.28 5.42 12.40
C ALA A 282 -0.09 6.58 13.34
N ILE A 283 0.09 7.80 12.84
CA ILE A 283 -0.39 9.03 13.48
C ILE A 283 -1.70 9.44 12.78
N ALA A 284 -2.74 9.75 13.54
CA ALA A 284 -3.98 10.26 13.00
C ALA A 284 -3.76 11.65 12.37
N ALA A 285 -4.01 11.78 11.05
CA ALA A 285 -3.82 13.03 10.33
C ALA A 285 -4.96 14.04 10.59
N ASN A 286 -6.11 13.55 11.02
CA ASN A 286 -7.33 14.29 11.40
C ASN A 286 -8.06 13.53 12.51
N GLU A 287 -9.24 14.01 12.92
CA GLU A 287 -10.10 13.27 13.83
C GLU A 287 -10.52 11.92 13.22
N VAL A 288 -10.38 10.83 14.00
CA VAL A 288 -10.69 9.47 13.56
C VAL A 288 -11.27 8.63 14.70
N CYS A 289 -12.06 7.62 14.34
CA CYS A 289 -12.42 6.51 15.23
C CYS A 289 -11.64 5.26 14.86
N THR A 290 -11.51 4.32 15.78
CA THR A 290 -10.85 3.04 15.55
C THR A 290 -11.73 1.87 15.97
N ASN A 291 -11.41 0.67 15.48
CA ASN A 291 -12.01 -0.55 16.01
C ASN A 291 -11.35 -1.00 17.33
N GLN A 292 -11.88 -2.04 17.95
CA GLN A 292 -11.36 -2.60 19.21
C GLN A 292 -9.94 -3.19 19.10
N GLY A 293 -9.40 -3.35 17.89
CA GLY A 293 -8.05 -3.85 17.65
C GLY A 293 -6.94 -2.82 17.88
N PHE A 294 -7.29 -1.64 18.39
CA PHE A 294 -6.33 -0.59 18.74
C PHE A 294 -6.27 -0.32 20.24
N LYS A 295 -5.08 0.07 20.67
CA LYS A 295 -4.82 0.79 21.92
C LYS A 295 -4.11 2.08 21.52
N SER A 296 -4.92 3.09 21.20
CA SER A 296 -4.44 4.40 20.73
C SER A 296 -3.98 5.24 21.91
N ILE A 297 -3.04 6.16 21.66
CA ILE A 297 -2.51 7.08 22.67
C ILE A 297 -2.89 8.50 22.27
N VAL A 298 -3.65 9.16 23.13
CA VAL A 298 -3.87 10.61 23.07
C VAL A 298 -2.84 11.25 23.99
N LEU A 299 -1.88 11.96 23.42
CA LEU A 299 -0.77 12.53 24.17
C LEU A 299 -1.22 13.65 25.08
N LYS A 300 -0.59 13.79 26.25
CA LYS A 300 -0.74 14.95 27.13
C LYS A 300 -0.04 16.19 26.59
N GLU A 301 1.09 15.97 25.92
CA GLU A 301 1.96 17.01 25.39
C GLU A 301 2.37 16.66 23.96
N ASP A 302 2.00 17.51 23.00
CA ASP A 302 2.20 17.27 21.57
C ASP A 302 3.67 17.09 21.17
N TYR A 303 4.59 17.79 21.84
CA TYR A 303 6.02 17.69 21.55
C TYR A 303 6.64 16.32 21.87
N MET A 304 5.90 15.43 22.53
CA MET A 304 6.35 14.05 22.80
C MET A 304 6.08 13.11 21.62
N ARG A 305 5.33 13.53 20.60
CA ARG A 305 4.81 12.66 19.54
C ARG A 305 5.90 11.91 18.80
N GLU A 306 6.89 12.60 18.28
CA GLU A 306 7.93 12.00 17.46
C GLU A 306 8.80 11.06 18.30
N TYR A 307 9.15 11.49 19.53
CA TYR A 307 9.89 10.66 20.46
C TYR A 307 9.14 9.37 20.78
N LEU A 308 7.88 9.49 21.20
CA LEU A 308 7.09 8.31 21.59
C LEU A 308 6.79 7.39 20.42
N PHE A 309 6.50 7.96 19.23
CA PHE A 309 6.29 7.16 18.01
C PHE A 309 7.52 6.31 17.70
N MET A 310 8.71 6.93 17.70
CA MET A 310 9.97 6.25 17.41
C MET A 310 10.33 5.22 18.50
N THR A 311 10.04 5.52 19.76
CA THR A 311 10.23 4.59 20.88
C THR A 311 9.37 3.34 20.70
N LEU A 312 8.08 3.50 20.47
CA LEU A 312 7.17 2.38 20.27
C LEU A 312 7.51 1.59 19.01
N GLN A 313 7.94 2.25 17.93
CA GLN A 313 8.39 1.57 16.71
C GLN A 313 9.66 0.73 16.97
N ASN A 314 10.58 1.22 17.78
CA ASN A 314 11.81 0.51 18.14
C ASN A 314 11.55 -0.67 19.11
N GLU A 315 10.51 -0.57 19.93
CA GLU A 315 10.18 -1.55 20.98
C GLU A 315 8.96 -2.44 20.60
N LYS A 316 8.41 -2.29 19.40
CA LYS A 316 7.17 -2.99 18.97
C LYS A 316 7.24 -4.51 19.15
N ASP A 317 8.39 -5.13 18.87
CA ASP A 317 8.55 -6.58 18.98
C ASP A 317 8.61 -7.04 20.45
N ILE A 318 9.17 -6.21 21.34
CA ILE A 318 9.16 -6.44 22.79
C ILE A 318 7.73 -6.31 23.31
N ILE A 319 7.03 -5.24 22.90
CA ILE A 319 5.63 -5.02 23.27
C ILE A 319 4.75 -6.17 22.76
N ALA A 320 4.98 -6.65 21.54
CA ALA A 320 4.25 -7.79 20.98
C ALA A 320 4.47 -9.06 21.80
N GLY A 321 5.66 -9.27 22.35
CA GLY A 321 5.99 -10.39 23.22
C GLY A 321 5.24 -10.40 24.57
N GLU A 322 4.69 -9.26 25.00
CA GLU A 322 3.83 -9.18 26.19
C GLU A 322 2.35 -9.53 25.91
N GLY A 323 2.00 -9.74 24.65
CA GLY A 323 0.68 -10.20 24.25
C GLY A 323 0.36 -11.60 24.82
N SER A 324 -0.86 -11.80 25.24
CA SER A 324 -1.35 -13.07 25.75
C SER A 324 -2.71 -13.41 25.14
N GLY A 325 -2.92 -14.67 24.77
CA GLY A 325 -4.19 -15.15 24.24
C GLY A 325 -4.12 -16.63 23.87
N SER A 326 -5.19 -17.37 24.08
CA SER A 326 -5.25 -18.82 23.76
C SER A 326 -5.45 -19.09 22.26
N THR A 327 -5.96 -18.12 21.51
CA THR A 327 -6.29 -18.27 20.07
C THR A 327 -5.59 -17.22 19.21
N PHE A 328 -5.44 -15.98 19.74
CA PHE A 328 -4.71 -14.88 19.12
C PHE A 328 -4.05 -14.04 20.20
N ASP A 329 -2.81 -13.65 19.98
CA ASP A 329 -2.11 -12.73 20.88
C ASP A 329 -2.77 -11.33 20.80
N GLU A 330 -3.17 -10.81 21.96
CA GLU A 330 -3.69 -9.45 22.10
C GLU A 330 -3.06 -8.79 23.34
N ILE A 331 -2.72 -7.51 23.20
CA ILE A 331 -2.30 -6.70 24.34
C ILE A 331 -3.52 -6.02 24.93
N SER A 332 -3.74 -6.23 26.24
CA SER A 332 -4.82 -5.55 26.96
C SER A 332 -4.52 -4.05 27.12
N ALA A 333 -5.59 -3.25 27.28
CA ALA A 333 -5.41 -1.81 27.56
C ALA A 333 -4.59 -1.55 28.83
N GLN A 334 -4.76 -2.41 29.85
CA GLN A 334 -4.03 -2.28 31.11
C GLN A 334 -2.54 -2.64 30.95
N THR A 335 -2.23 -3.72 30.22
CA THR A 335 -0.84 -4.11 29.91
C THR A 335 -0.15 -2.98 29.13
N PHE A 336 -0.81 -2.48 28.08
CA PHE A 336 -0.24 -1.39 27.26
C PHE A 336 -0.09 -0.09 28.07
N LYS A 337 -1.07 0.27 28.89
CA LYS A 337 -1.00 1.43 29.78
C LYS A 337 0.18 1.36 30.77
N ASN A 338 0.46 0.17 31.30
CA ASN A 338 1.53 -0.07 32.27
C ASN A 338 2.89 -0.35 31.62
N TYR A 339 2.94 -0.45 30.27
CA TYR A 339 4.21 -0.64 29.59
C TYR A 339 5.17 0.51 29.91
N THR A 340 6.39 0.15 30.33
CA THR A 340 7.38 1.11 30.82
C THR A 340 8.36 1.46 29.72
N ILE A 341 8.54 2.75 29.51
CA ILE A 341 9.53 3.33 28.58
C ILE A 341 10.54 4.16 29.36
N THR A 342 11.70 4.37 28.76
CA THR A 342 12.66 5.36 29.28
C THR A 342 12.18 6.76 28.83
N LEU A 343 11.84 7.62 29.78
CA LEU A 343 11.42 8.99 29.48
C LEU A 343 12.57 9.98 29.72
N PRO A 344 13.08 10.62 28.66
CA PRO A 344 14.10 11.67 28.77
C PRO A 344 13.56 12.93 29.45
N SER A 345 14.46 13.85 29.83
CA SER A 345 14.04 15.16 30.30
C SER A 345 13.26 15.91 29.20
N ASN A 346 12.30 16.75 29.60
CA ASN A 346 11.49 17.53 28.66
C ASN A 346 12.35 18.40 27.73
N GLU A 347 13.48 18.91 28.21
CA GLU A 347 14.41 19.70 27.40
C GLU A 347 14.98 18.89 26.23
N VAL A 348 15.40 17.65 26.48
CA VAL A 348 15.96 16.76 25.44
C VAL A 348 14.88 16.36 24.44
N ILE A 349 13.67 16.03 24.91
CA ILE A 349 12.54 15.70 24.02
C ILE A 349 12.18 16.90 23.15
N LEU A 350 12.13 18.12 23.71
CA LEU A 350 11.79 19.34 22.97
C LEU A 350 12.85 19.66 21.90
N VAL A 351 14.15 19.49 22.23
CA VAL A 351 15.22 19.65 21.22
C VAL A 351 15.05 18.64 20.08
N PHE A 352 14.76 17.39 20.40
CA PHE A 352 14.51 16.35 19.41
C PHE A 352 13.26 16.65 18.57
N HIS A 353 12.15 17.04 19.19
CA HIS A 353 10.93 17.46 18.52
C HIS A 353 11.21 18.55 17.49
N ASN A 354 11.91 19.62 17.88
CA ASN A 354 12.23 20.73 16.97
C ASN A 354 13.08 20.30 15.76
N GLN A 355 13.84 19.22 15.87
CA GLN A 355 14.63 18.66 14.76
C GLN A 355 13.83 17.71 13.88
N VAL A 356 12.91 16.95 14.45
CA VAL A 356 12.25 15.82 13.76
C VAL A 356 10.82 16.15 13.31
N GLU A 357 10.10 17.06 14.00
CA GLU A 357 8.76 17.50 13.56
C GLU A 357 8.74 17.99 12.12
N PRO A 358 9.69 18.84 11.64
CA PRO A 358 9.71 19.24 10.24
C PRO A 358 9.88 18.07 9.27
N ILE A 359 10.59 17.01 9.67
CA ILE A 359 10.75 15.79 8.90
C ILE A 359 9.41 15.03 8.81
N PHE A 360 8.73 14.84 9.94
CA PHE A 360 7.42 14.20 10.00
C PHE A 360 6.37 14.99 9.21
N HIS A 361 6.39 16.31 9.33
CA HIS A 361 5.52 17.19 8.54
C HIS A 361 5.78 17.05 7.03
N ALA A 362 7.04 17.01 6.60
CA ALA A 362 7.39 16.81 5.20
C ALA A 362 6.92 15.43 4.69
N ILE A 363 7.04 14.37 5.49
CA ILE A 363 6.51 13.04 5.17
C ILE A 363 5.00 13.13 4.96
N ASN A 364 4.26 13.74 5.88
CA ASN A 364 2.81 13.90 5.77
C ASN A 364 2.40 14.62 4.47
N ILE A 365 3.05 15.74 4.14
CA ILE A 365 2.79 16.47 2.89
C ILE A 365 3.02 15.57 1.68
N LYS A 366 4.11 14.78 1.66
CA LYS A 366 4.42 13.89 0.54
C LYS A 366 3.42 12.73 0.41
N GLN A 367 2.95 12.20 1.53
CA GLN A 367 1.90 11.18 1.55
C GLN A 367 0.57 11.72 1.01
N GLN A 368 0.18 12.93 1.43
CA GLN A 368 -1.03 13.60 0.91
C GLN A 368 -0.91 13.95 -0.59
N GLU A 369 0.26 14.40 -1.03
CA GLU A 369 0.54 14.64 -2.45
C GLU A 369 0.37 13.34 -3.26
N ASN A 370 0.90 12.21 -2.78
CA ASN A 370 0.77 10.92 -3.46
C ASN A 370 -0.69 10.46 -3.58
N ILE A 371 -1.51 10.67 -2.55
CA ILE A 371 -2.95 10.38 -2.61
C ILE A 371 -3.59 11.15 -3.77
N LYS A 372 -3.36 12.45 -3.86
CA LYS A 372 -3.93 13.30 -4.93
C LYS A 372 -3.39 12.94 -6.31
N LEU A 373 -2.11 12.61 -6.42
CA LEU A 373 -1.52 12.16 -7.68
C LEU A 373 -2.12 10.84 -8.16
N THR A 374 -2.38 9.91 -7.25
CA THR A 374 -3.05 8.62 -7.54
C THR A 374 -4.51 8.83 -7.99
N GLU A 375 -5.23 9.76 -7.36
CA GLU A 375 -6.57 10.16 -7.80
C GLU A 375 -6.54 10.73 -9.23
N LEU A 376 -5.57 11.61 -9.54
CA LEU A 376 -5.39 12.16 -10.89
C LEU A 376 -5.06 11.07 -11.92
N GLN A 377 -4.19 10.11 -11.58
CA GLN A 377 -3.93 8.95 -12.45
C GLN A 377 -5.22 8.17 -12.74
N SER A 378 -6.04 7.93 -11.71
CA SER A 378 -7.31 7.21 -11.85
C SER A 378 -8.28 7.96 -12.78
N LEU A 379 -8.34 9.30 -12.68
CA LEU A 379 -9.14 10.13 -13.56
C LEU A 379 -8.64 10.12 -15.02
N LEU A 380 -7.33 10.12 -15.25
CA LEU A 380 -6.75 9.98 -16.58
C LEU A 380 -7.11 8.63 -17.20
N LEU A 381 -6.98 7.54 -16.44
CA LEU A 381 -7.36 6.20 -16.88
C LEU A 381 -8.85 6.11 -17.21
N ALA A 382 -9.72 6.72 -16.41
CA ALA A 382 -11.16 6.73 -16.67
C ALA A 382 -11.52 7.46 -17.99
N LYS A 383 -10.81 8.55 -18.31
CA LYS A 383 -11.01 9.31 -19.55
C LYS A 383 -10.59 8.57 -20.82
N MET A 384 -9.72 7.58 -20.74
CA MET A 384 -9.28 6.79 -21.91
C MET A 384 -10.43 6.02 -22.56
N GLY A 385 -11.51 5.74 -21.87
CA GLY A 385 -12.67 5.01 -22.37
C GLY A 385 -13.81 5.89 -22.86
N GLN A 386 -13.67 7.21 -22.81
CA GLN A 386 -14.65 8.21 -23.28
C GLN A 386 -14.22 8.73 -24.64
#